data_2b065c646757c3b3556cc3d06e773a9e
#
_entry.id   2b065c646757c3b3556cc3d06e773a9e
#
_cell.length_a   1.000
_cell.length_b   1.000
_cell.length_c   1.000
_cell.angle_alpha   90.00
_cell.angle_beta   90.00
_cell.angle_gamma   90.00
#
_symmetry.space_group_name_H-M   'P 1'
#
loop_
_entity.id
_entity.type
_entity.pdbx_description
1 polymer ?
#
loop_
_entity_poly.entity_id
_entity_poly.type
_entity_poly.pdbx_seq_one_letter_code
_entity_poly.pdbx_strand_id
1 'polypeptide(L)'
;MTAPSAELIRAEVEARILVVDDEPEIATLLAEALREAEPTWHVVTETDACAALQRLTDDSFDCLITDLVMPKMGGLSLAQEARSLDEGLAMIAITGCATLESTIEAMRLGFADFIQKPFNLDLMRQAVQRTLRRRRRDSNKAQRLAELAEAKAELETSNAQISQKLDIASHDLVLSTKRMARQLEDVAAAADVAKSLMGIIELEDLLGLCAELAGDRVSCRTSTVALYETHDNAVGLMVRAQPDSDDPPALCWLRTPIHAGVMCRAAQASKSVHIEDLAQSNLPDVQERELWRDGRLLVIPIPSAAGLVGVAVLHRTGEDEDFSAYDIKHLTELARVMGPAIQTAKVHHRQRCQTYAALESIAEAVEARDLYLKGHSRRVLAYAMPIGIAMEVPQAQIGAIQIAARLHDLGRLIIPESAVNHPGPLTDDQWAVVRRHPEAGANFLKPLDFFGEVGQIIRAHHESYDGTGYPDLKAGEEIPAVARILAVADAFDAMTSHRPHRDALTIDQAQDQIRRLVGQQFDPQIAEVFLNVSPELLRDIQATDR
;
A
#
# COMPACT_ATOMS: atom_id res chain seq x y z
N MET A 1 3.57 32.14 -23.83
CA MET A 1 3.19 33.57 -23.76
C MET A 1 2.82 34.01 -25.18
N THR A 2 1.56 33.90 -25.54
CA THR A 2 0.98 34.33 -26.81
C THR A 2 0.25 35.65 -26.52
N ALA A 3 0.58 36.67 -27.27
CA ALA A 3 -0.05 37.97 -27.18
C ALA A 3 -1.56 37.87 -27.42
N PRO A 4 -2.41 38.59 -26.68
CA PRO A 4 -3.83 38.61 -26.93
C PRO A 4 -4.11 39.28 -28.28
N SER A 5 -4.83 38.60 -29.11
CA SER A 5 -5.28 39.02 -30.46
C SER A 5 -6.06 40.30 -30.39
N ALA A 6 -5.83 41.15 -31.38
CA ALA A 6 -6.43 42.48 -31.59
C ALA A 6 -7.96 42.50 -31.75
N GLU A 7 -8.65 41.38 -31.65
CA GLU A 7 -10.11 41.23 -31.78
C GLU A 7 -10.93 41.62 -30.54
N LEU A 8 -10.29 41.81 -29.41
CA LEU A 8 -10.98 42.18 -28.14
C LEU A 8 -11.26 43.70 -27.99
N ILE A 9 -11.01 44.51 -29.02
CA ILE A 9 -11.07 46.00 -28.95
C ILE A 9 -12.40 46.55 -29.47
N ARG A 10 -13.29 45.77 -30.08
CA ARG A 10 -14.58 46.23 -30.63
C ARG A 10 -15.80 45.50 -30.07
N ALA A 11 -15.92 45.33 -28.81
CA ALA A 11 -17.23 45.08 -28.23
C ALA A 11 -17.90 46.42 -28.01
N GLU A 12 -18.81 46.77 -28.93
CA GLU A 12 -19.73 47.91 -28.80
C GLU A 12 -20.42 47.78 -27.45
N VAL A 13 -20.25 48.84 -26.62
CA VAL A 13 -20.71 48.81 -25.25
C VAL A 13 -22.16 49.30 -25.27
N GLU A 14 -23.10 48.36 -25.23
CA GLU A 14 -24.48 48.74 -24.88
C GLU A 14 -24.42 49.47 -23.52
N ALA A 15 -24.93 50.70 -23.49
CA ALA A 15 -25.00 51.50 -22.27
C ALA A 15 -26.26 52.35 -22.22
N ARG A 16 -26.85 52.42 -21.04
CA ARG A 16 -27.96 53.34 -20.77
C ARG A 16 -27.41 54.60 -20.14
N ILE A 17 -27.64 55.72 -20.81
CA ILE A 17 -27.12 57.02 -20.43
C ILE A 17 -28.30 57.94 -20.17
N LEU A 18 -28.29 58.58 -19.00
CA LEU A 18 -29.24 59.61 -18.65
C LEU A 18 -28.56 60.98 -18.80
N VAL A 19 -29.11 61.85 -19.60
CA VAL A 19 -28.68 63.22 -19.81
C VAL A 19 -29.68 64.15 -19.14
N VAL A 20 -29.19 65.01 -18.25
CA VAL A 20 -30.01 65.94 -17.48
C VAL A 20 -29.50 67.36 -17.67
N ASP A 21 -30.30 68.23 -18.27
CA ASP A 21 -29.98 69.63 -18.49
C ASP A 21 -31.29 70.42 -18.52
N ASP A 22 -31.40 71.50 -17.79
CA ASP A 22 -32.62 72.28 -17.70
C ASP A 22 -32.95 72.99 -19.00
N GLU A 23 -32.00 73.06 -19.91
CA GLU A 23 -32.18 73.58 -21.29
C GLU A 23 -32.54 72.35 -22.20
N PRO A 24 -33.81 72.24 -22.64
CA PRO A 24 -34.24 71.09 -23.45
C PRO A 24 -33.49 70.93 -24.76
N GLU A 25 -33.07 72.01 -25.34
CA GLU A 25 -32.30 72.03 -26.59
C GLU A 25 -30.91 71.44 -26.41
N ILE A 26 -30.26 71.69 -25.27
CA ILE A 26 -28.96 71.10 -24.94
C ILE A 26 -29.08 69.60 -24.64
N ALA A 27 -30.05 69.22 -23.80
CA ALA A 27 -30.28 67.83 -23.50
C ALA A 27 -30.56 67.01 -24.76
N THR A 28 -31.39 67.54 -25.67
CA THR A 28 -31.72 66.87 -26.94
C THR A 28 -30.52 66.78 -27.88
N LEU A 29 -29.79 67.90 -28.04
CA LEU A 29 -28.57 67.94 -28.88
C LEU A 29 -27.53 66.91 -28.39
N LEU A 30 -27.30 66.83 -27.08
CA LEU A 30 -26.40 65.85 -26.51
C LEU A 30 -26.87 64.43 -26.75
N ALA A 31 -28.14 64.16 -26.56
CA ALA A 31 -28.66 62.83 -26.75
C ALA A 31 -28.58 62.38 -28.23
N GLU A 32 -28.89 63.25 -29.15
CA GLU A 32 -28.76 62.97 -30.60
C GLU A 32 -27.31 62.71 -30.97
N ALA A 33 -26.40 63.58 -30.54
CA ALA A 33 -24.98 63.41 -30.83
C ALA A 33 -24.37 62.16 -30.23
N LEU A 34 -24.80 61.77 -29.02
CA LEU A 34 -24.35 60.50 -28.39
C LEU A 34 -24.94 59.27 -29.09
N ARG A 35 -26.21 59.32 -29.52
CA ARG A 35 -26.85 58.22 -30.29
C ARG A 35 -26.23 58.08 -31.69
N GLU A 36 -25.94 59.20 -32.39
CA GLU A 36 -25.24 59.15 -33.67
C GLU A 36 -23.83 58.60 -33.57
N ALA A 37 -23.13 58.97 -32.48
CA ALA A 37 -21.75 58.53 -32.27
C ALA A 37 -21.60 57.07 -31.91
N GLU A 38 -22.56 56.49 -31.17
CA GLU A 38 -22.59 55.08 -30.78
C GLU A 38 -24.04 54.59 -30.76
N PRO A 39 -24.48 53.91 -31.83
CA PRO A 39 -25.86 53.43 -31.94
C PRO A 39 -26.31 52.43 -30.89
N THR A 40 -25.36 51.85 -30.14
CA THR A 40 -25.61 50.91 -29.06
C THR A 40 -25.92 51.62 -27.72
N TRP A 41 -25.78 52.96 -27.67
CA TRP A 41 -26.10 53.70 -26.46
C TRP A 41 -27.56 54.09 -26.42
N HIS A 42 -28.23 53.67 -25.36
CA HIS A 42 -29.58 54.06 -25.01
C HIS A 42 -29.55 55.38 -24.21
N VAL A 43 -29.73 56.50 -24.91
CA VAL A 43 -29.66 57.82 -24.26
C VAL A 43 -31.08 58.29 -23.97
N VAL A 44 -31.33 58.59 -22.72
CA VAL A 44 -32.59 59.18 -22.22
C VAL A 44 -32.30 60.60 -21.74
N THR A 45 -33.22 61.52 -21.94
CA THR A 45 -33.07 62.89 -21.55
C THR A 45 -34.13 63.27 -20.53
N GLU A 46 -33.73 64.09 -19.54
CA GLU A 46 -34.65 64.73 -18.59
C GLU A 46 -34.22 66.20 -18.46
N THR A 47 -35.22 67.04 -18.24
CA THR A 47 -35.02 68.50 -18.06
C THR A 47 -35.20 69.00 -16.64
N ASP A 48 -35.55 68.10 -15.74
CA ASP A 48 -35.76 68.36 -14.31
C ASP A 48 -34.99 67.30 -13.49
N ALA A 49 -34.16 67.75 -12.58
CA ALA A 49 -33.36 66.88 -11.74
C ALA A 49 -34.21 65.95 -10.84
N CYS A 50 -35.41 66.37 -10.42
CA CYS A 50 -36.30 65.53 -9.65
C CYS A 50 -36.92 64.40 -10.50
N ALA A 51 -37.27 64.71 -11.77
CA ALA A 51 -37.71 63.69 -12.72
C ALA A 51 -36.58 62.71 -13.07
N ALA A 52 -35.33 63.22 -13.22
CA ALA A 52 -34.16 62.43 -13.43
C ALA A 52 -33.88 61.46 -12.24
N LEU A 53 -34.05 61.93 -11.02
CA LEU A 53 -33.88 61.10 -9.83
C LEU A 53 -34.95 60.00 -9.76
N GLN A 54 -36.20 60.33 -10.07
CA GLN A 54 -37.26 59.32 -10.18
C GLN A 54 -36.94 58.27 -11.23
N ARG A 55 -36.39 58.70 -12.37
CA ARG A 55 -36.00 57.83 -13.46
C ARG A 55 -34.82 56.91 -13.05
N LEU A 56 -33.88 57.43 -12.28
CA LEU A 56 -32.76 56.64 -11.73
C LEU A 56 -33.23 55.64 -10.66
N THR A 57 -34.37 55.88 -10.03
CA THR A 57 -34.97 54.95 -9.07
C THR A 57 -35.72 53.83 -9.78
N ASP A 58 -36.40 54.15 -10.91
CA ASP A 58 -37.25 53.21 -11.64
C ASP A 58 -36.46 52.35 -12.64
N ASP A 59 -35.38 52.90 -13.19
CA ASP A 59 -34.56 52.34 -14.24
C ASP A 59 -33.05 52.35 -13.88
N SER A 60 -32.30 51.35 -14.35
CA SER A 60 -30.85 51.31 -14.21
C SER A 60 -30.17 52.06 -15.35
N PHE A 61 -29.17 52.87 -15.01
CA PHE A 61 -28.33 53.58 -15.97
C PHE A 61 -26.86 53.29 -15.73
N ASP A 62 -26.08 53.38 -16.82
CA ASP A 62 -24.62 53.18 -16.76
C ASP A 62 -23.87 54.47 -16.60
N CYS A 63 -24.46 55.57 -17.06
CA CYS A 63 -23.87 56.90 -16.98
C CYS A 63 -24.94 57.96 -16.78
N LEU A 64 -24.69 58.85 -15.86
CA LEU A 64 -25.42 60.11 -15.68
C LEU A 64 -24.57 61.23 -16.20
N ILE A 65 -25.13 62.03 -17.10
CA ILE A 65 -24.55 63.29 -17.57
C ILE A 65 -25.46 64.41 -17.08
N THR A 66 -25.00 65.31 -16.25
CA THR A 66 -25.85 66.32 -15.66
C THR A 66 -25.22 67.72 -15.70
N ASP A 67 -26.02 68.69 -16.00
CA ASP A 67 -25.63 70.10 -15.70
C ASP A 67 -25.55 70.29 -14.17
N LEU A 68 -24.58 71.00 -13.72
CA LEU A 68 -24.41 71.37 -12.32
C LEU A 68 -25.37 72.44 -11.81
N VAL A 69 -25.77 73.35 -12.68
CA VAL A 69 -26.60 74.46 -12.32
C VAL A 69 -27.99 74.36 -12.96
N MET A 70 -28.93 73.78 -12.19
CA MET A 70 -30.30 73.62 -12.62
C MET A 70 -31.28 74.19 -11.57
N PRO A 71 -32.51 74.64 -11.96
CA PRO A 71 -33.53 75.08 -11.04
C PRO A 71 -34.01 73.95 -10.06
N LYS A 72 -34.43 74.32 -8.86
CA LYS A 72 -34.95 73.45 -7.80
C LYS A 72 -33.89 72.52 -7.19
N MET A 73 -33.28 71.68 -7.97
CA MET A 73 -32.23 70.75 -7.55
C MET A 73 -31.05 70.85 -8.48
N GLY A 74 -29.88 71.22 -7.97
CA GLY A 74 -28.65 71.26 -8.75
C GLY A 74 -28.07 69.93 -9.07
N GLY A 75 -27.23 69.83 -10.12
CA GLY A 75 -26.62 68.57 -10.55
C GLY A 75 -25.73 67.90 -9.50
N LEU A 76 -25.14 68.65 -8.58
CA LEU A 76 -24.38 68.14 -7.45
C LEU A 76 -25.28 67.37 -6.47
N SER A 77 -26.48 67.95 -6.16
CA SER A 77 -27.46 67.29 -5.30
C SER A 77 -28.05 66.03 -5.98
N LEU A 78 -28.33 66.11 -7.30
CA LEU A 78 -28.79 64.96 -8.08
C LEU A 78 -27.72 63.86 -8.06
N ALA A 79 -26.47 64.19 -8.24
CA ALA A 79 -25.36 63.24 -8.23
C ALA A 79 -25.19 62.54 -6.87
N GLN A 80 -25.38 63.30 -5.77
CA GLN A 80 -25.33 62.77 -4.41
C GLN A 80 -26.41 61.73 -4.17
N GLU A 81 -27.65 62.03 -4.57
CA GLU A 81 -28.79 61.10 -4.46
C GLU A 81 -28.62 59.90 -5.41
N ALA A 82 -28.22 60.16 -6.67
CA ALA A 82 -27.95 59.11 -7.64
C ALA A 82 -26.89 58.12 -7.17
N ARG A 83 -25.85 58.59 -6.49
CA ARG A 83 -24.80 57.78 -5.93
C ARG A 83 -25.25 56.94 -4.75
N SER A 84 -26.25 57.40 -4.01
CA SER A 84 -26.86 56.64 -2.94
C SER A 84 -27.73 55.48 -3.49
N LEU A 85 -28.26 55.62 -4.71
CA LEU A 85 -29.01 54.60 -5.41
C LEU A 85 -28.08 53.57 -6.08
N ASP A 86 -27.04 54.01 -6.75
CA ASP A 86 -26.01 53.20 -7.39
C ASP A 86 -24.62 53.80 -7.15
N GLU A 87 -23.88 53.21 -6.21
CA GLU A 87 -22.52 53.62 -5.87
C GLU A 87 -21.57 53.53 -7.07
N GLY A 88 -21.86 52.61 -7.99
CA GLY A 88 -21.09 52.39 -9.20
C GLY A 88 -21.51 53.25 -10.40
N LEU A 89 -22.56 54.06 -10.30
CA LEU A 89 -23.03 54.89 -11.40
C LEU A 89 -21.91 55.86 -11.86
N ALA A 90 -21.62 55.78 -13.15
CA ALA A 90 -20.64 56.70 -13.75
C ALA A 90 -21.30 58.06 -13.96
N MET A 91 -20.63 59.13 -13.54
CA MET A 91 -21.20 60.48 -13.61
C MET A 91 -20.27 61.43 -14.34
N ILE A 92 -20.82 62.25 -15.23
CA ILE A 92 -20.12 63.30 -15.96
C ILE A 92 -20.85 64.64 -15.69
N ALA A 93 -20.10 65.63 -15.26
CA ALA A 93 -20.66 66.95 -15.04
C ALA A 93 -20.52 67.81 -16.27
N ILE A 94 -21.57 68.61 -16.56
CA ILE A 94 -21.55 69.67 -17.53
C ILE A 94 -21.75 70.97 -16.78
N THR A 95 -21.07 72.07 -17.15
CA THR A 95 -21.25 73.36 -16.51
C THR A 95 -20.92 74.51 -17.43
N GLY A 96 -21.70 75.61 -17.34
CA GLY A 96 -21.41 76.89 -18.04
C GLY A 96 -20.37 77.72 -17.33
N CYS A 97 -20.15 77.51 -16.03
CA CYS A 97 -19.18 78.29 -15.24
C CYS A 97 -18.40 77.33 -14.31
N ALA A 98 -17.23 76.94 -14.74
CA ALA A 98 -16.35 76.09 -13.95
C ALA A 98 -15.59 76.95 -12.89
N THR A 99 -16.09 76.90 -11.65
CA THR A 99 -15.32 77.45 -10.54
C THR A 99 -14.46 76.34 -9.92
N LEU A 100 -13.35 76.72 -9.30
CA LEU A 100 -12.48 75.74 -8.63
C LEU A 100 -13.26 74.97 -7.54
N GLU A 101 -14.18 75.64 -6.85
CA GLU A 101 -15.00 75.05 -5.78
C GLU A 101 -15.96 74.03 -6.32
N SER A 102 -16.74 74.30 -7.38
CA SER A 102 -17.68 73.33 -8.00
C SER A 102 -16.98 72.12 -8.61
N THR A 103 -15.77 72.35 -9.14
CA THR A 103 -14.96 71.25 -9.67
C THR A 103 -14.47 70.32 -8.57
N ILE A 104 -13.99 70.83 -7.44
CA ILE A 104 -13.53 70.11 -6.29
C ILE A 104 -14.71 69.30 -5.68
N GLU A 105 -15.87 69.94 -5.57
CA GLU A 105 -17.07 69.26 -5.01
C GLU A 105 -17.57 68.12 -5.93
N ALA A 106 -17.62 68.37 -7.23
CA ALA A 106 -17.94 67.32 -8.21
C ALA A 106 -16.92 66.13 -8.13
N MET A 107 -15.62 66.43 -8.02
CA MET A 107 -14.63 65.37 -7.83
C MET A 107 -14.83 64.59 -6.52
N ARG A 108 -15.20 65.27 -5.43
CA ARG A 108 -15.51 64.60 -4.14
C ARG A 108 -16.74 63.69 -4.25
N LEU A 109 -17.73 64.09 -5.01
CA LEU A 109 -18.94 63.31 -5.29
C LEU A 109 -18.67 62.17 -6.30
N GLY A 110 -17.45 62.12 -6.85
CA GLY A 110 -17.00 61.02 -7.71
C GLY A 110 -17.42 61.12 -9.17
N PHE A 111 -17.63 62.31 -9.65
CA PHE A 111 -17.74 62.53 -11.10
C PHE A 111 -16.46 62.02 -11.79
N ALA A 112 -16.66 61.25 -12.84
CA ALA A 112 -15.55 60.64 -13.57
C ALA A 112 -14.91 61.60 -14.59
N ASP A 113 -15.69 62.57 -15.05
CA ASP A 113 -15.22 63.60 -15.98
C ASP A 113 -16.04 64.90 -15.82
N PHE A 114 -15.50 66.00 -16.34
CA PHE A 114 -16.06 67.29 -16.18
C PHE A 114 -15.93 68.08 -17.50
N ILE A 115 -17.03 68.64 -18.02
CA ILE A 115 -17.08 69.27 -19.34
C ILE A 115 -17.66 70.66 -19.24
N GLN A 116 -16.97 71.64 -19.73
CA GLN A 116 -17.37 73.07 -19.70
C GLN A 116 -18.17 73.41 -20.96
N LYS A 117 -19.31 74.10 -20.79
CA LYS A 117 -20.06 74.76 -21.87
C LYS A 117 -19.34 76.05 -22.34
N PRO A 118 -19.24 76.34 -23.67
CA PRO A 118 -19.65 75.50 -24.77
C PRO A 118 -18.69 74.38 -25.03
N PHE A 119 -19.22 73.18 -25.21
CA PHE A 119 -18.43 71.95 -25.34
C PHE A 119 -18.40 71.43 -26.80
N ASN A 120 -17.32 70.68 -27.08
CA ASN A 120 -17.18 69.96 -28.29
C ASN A 120 -17.81 68.52 -28.11
N LEU A 121 -18.69 68.11 -29.03
CA LEU A 121 -19.37 66.87 -29.00
C LEU A 121 -18.42 65.66 -29.05
N ASP A 122 -17.27 65.77 -29.72
CA ASP A 122 -16.26 64.74 -29.76
C ASP A 122 -15.59 64.55 -28.38
N LEU A 123 -15.34 65.63 -27.64
CA LEU A 123 -14.82 65.55 -26.27
C LEU A 123 -15.84 64.88 -25.32
N MET A 124 -17.13 65.22 -25.47
CA MET A 124 -18.21 64.60 -24.70
C MET A 124 -18.25 63.09 -24.97
N ARG A 125 -18.25 62.71 -26.24
CA ARG A 125 -18.24 61.29 -26.64
C ARG A 125 -17.06 60.56 -26.02
N GLN A 126 -15.85 61.10 -26.10
CA GLN A 126 -14.64 60.51 -25.50
C GLN A 126 -14.73 60.40 -23.99
N ALA A 127 -15.32 61.42 -23.32
CA ALA A 127 -15.54 61.39 -21.89
C ALA A 127 -16.48 60.25 -21.49
N VAL A 128 -17.61 60.11 -22.18
CA VAL A 128 -18.57 59.04 -21.95
C VAL A 128 -17.93 57.67 -22.17
N GLN A 129 -17.22 57.51 -23.29
CA GLN A 129 -16.53 56.24 -23.58
C GLN A 129 -15.50 55.88 -22.50
N ARG A 130 -14.67 56.82 -22.08
CA ARG A 130 -13.67 56.62 -21.01
C ARG A 130 -14.35 56.20 -19.70
N THR A 131 -15.40 56.93 -19.34
CA THR A 131 -16.14 56.75 -18.09
C THR A 131 -16.84 55.38 -18.06
N LEU A 132 -17.54 54.98 -19.13
CA LEU A 132 -18.16 53.66 -19.24
C LEU A 132 -17.14 52.50 -19.24
N ARG A 133 -16.01 52.69 -19.94
CA ARG A 133 -14.93 51.68 -19.92
C ARG A 133 -14.32 51.53 -18.52
N ARG A 134 -14.19 52.65 -17.76
CA ARG A 134 -13.72 52.61 -16.39
C ARG A 134 -14.70 51.88 -15.49
N ARG A 135 -16.01 52.22 -15.54
CA ARG A 135 -17.07 51.53 -14.77
C ARG A 135 -17.04 50.01 -15.03
N ARG A 136 -16.97 49.62 -16.31
CA ARG A 136 -16.96 48.20 -16.69
C ARG A 136 -15.71 47.46 -16.19
N ARG A 137 -14.55 48.14 -16.20
CA ARG A 137 -13.32 47.56 -15.62
C ARG A 137 -13.42 47.41 -14.11
N ASP A 138 -13.97 48.41 -13.42
CA ASP A 138 -14.11 48.38 -11.98
C ASP A 138 -15.13 47.33 -11.54
N SER A 139 -16.27 47.22 -12.27
CA SER A 139 -17.27 46.17 -12.06
C SER A 139 -16.70 44.78 -12.29
N ASN A 140 -16.03 44.56 -13.42
CA ASN A 140 -15.38 43.26 -13.73
C ASN A 140 -14.29 42.92 -12.72
N LYS A 141 -13.56 43.95 -12.21
CA LYS A 141 -12.57 43.71 -11.17
C LYS A 141 -13.22 43.36 -9.84
N ALA A 142 -14.31 44.03 -9.48
CA ALA A 142 -15.07 43.71 -8.27
C ALA A 142 -15.65 42.27 -8.33
N GLN A 143 -16.21 41.91 -9.49
CA GLN A 143 -16.74 40.56 -9.70
C GLN A 143 -15.65 39.49 -9.60
N ARG A 144 -14.50 39.69 -10.27
CA ARG A 144 -13.37 38.78 -10.15
C ARG A 144 -12.82 38.66 -8.75
N LEU A 145 -12.79 39.77 -8.00
CA LEU A 145 -12.38 39.77 -6.60
C LEU A 145 -13.37 38.98 -5.73
N ALA A 146 -14.69 39.10 -6.00
CA ALA A 146 -15.70 38.33 -5.32
C ALA A 146 -15.58 36.81 -5.63
N GLU A 147 -15.42 36.46 -6.92
CA GLU A 147 -15.20 35.09 -7.36
C GLU A 147 -13.93 34.47 -6.73
N LEU A 148 -12.84 35.25 -6.70
CA LEU A 148 -11.60 34.83 -6.04
C LEU A 148 -11.74 34.71 -4.53
N ALA A 149 -12.51 35.59 -3.89
CA ALA A 149 -12.78 35.50 -2.45
C ALA A 149 -13.61 34.25 -2.12
N GLU A 150 -14.61 33.95 -2.94
CA GLU A 150 -15.44 32.75 -2.79
C GLU A 150 -14.61 31.48 -3.02
N ALA A 151 -13.85 31.41 -4.12
CA ALA A 151 -12.96 30.29 -4.38
C ALA A 151 -11.89 30.11 -3.30
N LYS A 152 -11.39 31.22 -2.74
CA LYS A 152 -10.45 31.18 -1.61
C LYS A 152 -11.13 30.62 -0.35
N ALA A 153 -12.35 31.04 -0.05
CA ALA A 153 -13.11 30.54 1.11
C ALA A 153 -13.42 29.03 0.97
N GLU A 154 -13.79 28.59 -0.25
CA GLU A 154 -13.99 27.18 -0.55
C GLU A 154 -12.69 26.39 -0.37
N LEU A 155 -11.58 26.92 -0.88
CA LEU A 155 -10.26 26.30 -0.75
C LEU A 155 -9.81 26.23 0.71
N GLU A 156 -10.01 27.29 1.48
CA GLU A 156 -9.72 27.31 2.93
C GLU A 156 -10.57 26.29 3.70
N THR A 157 -11.87 26.19 3.35
CA THR A 157 -12.77 25.20 3.93
C THR A 157 -12.35 23.78 3.56
N SER A 158 -12.00 23.54 2.29
CA SER A 158 -11.48 22.26 1.82
C SER A 158 -10.16 21.89 2.47
N ASN A 159 -9.24 22.85 2.58
CA ASN A 159 -7.96 22.65 3.26
C ASN A 159 -8.16 22.34 4.75
N ALA A 160 -9.09 23.03 5.42
CA ALA A 160 -9.43 22.74 6.81
C ALA A 160 -9.99 21.31 6.97
N GLN A 161 -10.87 20.89 6.05
CA GLN A 161 -11.41 19.53 6.03
C GLN A 161 -10.31 18.48 5.75
N ILE A 162 -9.41 18.78 4.79
CA ILE A 162 -8.28 17.89 4.49
C ILE A 162 -7.33 17.82 5.69
N SER A 163 -6.99 18.94 6.31
CA SER A 163 -6.17 18.97 7.52
C SER A 163 -6.81 18.18 8.65
N GLN A 164 -8.11 18.34 8.88
CA GLN A 164 -8.83 17.56 9.89
C GLN A 164 -8.83 16.06 9.59
N LYS A 165 -9.04 15.67 8.31
CA LYS A 165 -8.94 14.27 7.89
C LYS A 165 -7.53 13.72 8.03
N LEU A 166 -6.52 14.54 7.73
CA LEU A 166 -5.12 14.18 7.88
C LEU A 166 -4.74 14.01 9.35
N ASP A 167 -5.22 14.89 10.23
CA ASP A 167 -5.02 14.80 11.67
C ASP A 167 -5.68 13.55 12.25
N ILE A 168 -6.92 13.24 11.83
CA ILE A 168 -7.61 12.02 12.24
C ILE A 168 -6.84 10.78 11.72
N ALA A 169 -6.49 10.76 10.43
CA ALA A 169 -5.75 9.64 9.85
C ALA A 169 -4.35 9.49 10.47
N SER A 170 -3.67 10.60 10.74
CA SER A 170 -2.38 10.61 11.45
C SER A 170 -2.52 10.13 12.89
N HIS A 171 -3.59 10.56 13.58
CA HIS A 171 -3.87 10.09 14.94
C HIS A 171 -4.20 8.59 14.97
N ASP A 172 -5.03 8.12 14.04
CA ASP A 172 -5.36 6.70 13.89
C ASP A 172 -4.12 5.87 13.51
N LEU A 173 -3.27 6.40 12.64
CA LEU A 173 -2.00 5.77 12.29
C LEU A 173 -1.04 5.72 13.48
N VAL A 174 -0.93 6.80 14.25
CA VAL A 174 -0.14 6.85 15.49
C VAL A 174 -0.71 5.91 16.56
N LEU A 175 -2.04 5.81 16.68
CA LEU A 175 -2.66 4.85 17.58
C LEU A 175 -2.46 3.41 17.10
N SER A 176 -2.57 3.17 15.79
CA SER A 176 -2.32 1.86 15.20
C SER A 176 -0.85 1.46 15.33
N THR A 177 0.09 2.37 15.05
CA THR A 177 1.53 2.13 15.26
C THR A 177 1.88 2.00 16.72
N LYS A 178 1.26 2.76 17.64
CA LYS A 178 1.42 2.57 19.08
C LYS A 178 0.82 1.26 19.57
N ARG A 179 -0.33 0.82 19.03
CA ARG A 179 -0.87 -0.51 19.33
C ARG A 179 0.03 -1.61 18.78
N MET A 180 0.52 -1.43 17.56
CA MET A 180 1.46 -2.37 16.93
C MET A 180 2.82 -2.37 17.65
N ALA A 181 3.32 -1.21 18.08
CA ALA A 181 4.52 -1.11 18.90
C ALA A 181 4.33 -1.73 20.30
N ARG A 182 3.19 -1.51 20.95
CA ARG A 182 2.86 -2.21 22.21
C ARG A 182 2.68 -3.70 22.01
N GLN A 183 2.03 -4.11 20.91
CA GLN A 183 1.94 -5.54 20.59
C GLN A 183 3.32 -6.12 20.28
N LEU A 184 4.20 -5.37 19.62
CA LEU A 184 5.59 -5.78 19.40
C LEU A 184 6.41 -5.73 20.68
N GLU A 185 6.17 -4.78 21.59
CA GLU A 185 6.80 -4.75 22.93
C GLU A 185 6.28 -5.88 23.80
N ASP A 186 4.97 -6.14 23.79
CA ASP A 186 4.37 -7.28 24.50
C ASP A 186 4.85 -8.61 23.90
N VAL A 187 4.97 -8.67 22.56
CA VAL A 187 5.53 -9.81 21.81
C VAL A 187 7.03 -9.94 22.06
N ALA A 188 7.77 -8.85 22.10
CA ALA A 188 9.19 -8.86 22.41
C ALA A 188 9.44 -9.19 23.89
N ALA A 189 8.63 -8.67 24.80
CA ALA A 189 8.69 -9.03 26.22
C ALA A 189 8.32 -10.50 26.45
N ALA A 190 7.31 -11.02 25.74
CA ALA A 190 6.96 -12.44 25.76
C ALA A 190 8.03 -13.30 25.08
N ALA A 191 8.62 -12.81 23.99
CA ALA A 191 9.74 -13.46 23.31
C ALA A 191 11.03 -13.37 24.12
N ASP A 192 11.28 -12.28 24.87
CA ASP A 192 12.40 -12.17 25.80
C ASP A 192 12.18 -13.04 27.04
N VAL A 193 10.96 -13.20 27.52
CA VAL A 193 10.58 -14.18 28.53
C VAL A 193 10.74 -15.60 27.97
N ALA A 194 10.30 -15.87 26.76
CA ALA A 194 10.54 -17.16 26.07
C ALA A 194 12.05 -17.36 25.81
N LYS A 195 12.76 -16.33 25.36
CA LYS A 195 14.20 -16.36 25.10
C LYS A 195 15.03 -16.39 26.38
N SER A 196 14.60 -15.74 27.45
CA SER A 196 15.22 -15.87 28.77
C SER A 196 14.93 -17.23 29.41
N LEU A 197 13.79 -17.84 29.10
CA LEU A 197 13.49 -19.20 29.52
C LEU A 197 14.22 -20.24 28.65
N MET A 198 14.46 -19.96 27.36
CA MET A 198 14.82 -21.02 26.43
C MET A 198 15.72 -20.66 25.23
N GLY A 199 15.85 -19.40 24.83
CA GLY A 199 16.73 -19.00 23.70
C GLY A 199 16.27 -19.41 22.29
N ILE A 200 15.04 -19.94 22.10
CA ILE A 200 14.57 -20.55 20.87
C ILE A 200 13.40 -19.77 20.27
N ILE A 201 13.48 -19.46 18.98
CA ILE A 201 12.50 -18.63 18.22
C ILE A 201 11.59 -19.50 17.33
N GLU A 202 12.05 -20.67 16.89
CA GLU A 202 11.28 -21.55 16.02
C GLU A 202 10.17 -22.25 16.82
N LEU A 203 8.98 -22.34 16.20
CA LEU A 203 7.78 -22.84 16.87
C LEU A 203 7.96 -24.31 17.28
N GLU A 204 8.53 -25.13 16.41
CA GLU A 204 8.76 -26.55 16.62
C GLU A 204 9.74 -26.78 17.79
N ASP A 205 10.85 -26.04 17.80
CA ASP A 205 11.86 -26.14 18.84
C ASP A 205 11.31 -25.65 20.19
N LEU A 206 10.52 -24.55 20.18
CA LEU A 206 9.85 -24.05 21.37
C LEU A 206 8.86 -25.08 21.95
N LEU A 207 8.08 -25.72 21.07
CA LEU A 207 7.16 -26.78 21.51
C LEU A 207 7.91 -27.99 22.05
N GLY A 208 9.03 -28.37 21.42
CA GLY A 208 9.91 -29.44 21.90
C GLY A 208 10.40 -29.16 23.31
N LEU A 209 10.96 -27.99 23.51
CA LEU A 209 11.47 -27.59 24.82
C LEU A 209 10.35 -27.39 25.86
N CYS A 210 9.17 -26.90 25.44
CA CYS A 210 8.00 -26.89 26.32
C CYS A 210 7.59 -28.30 26.76
N ALA A 211 7.68 -29.27 25.85
CA ALA A 211 7.39 -30.66 26.17
C ALA A 211 8.45 -31.25 27.11
N GLU A 212 9.74 -31.00 26.87
CA GLU A 212 10.83 -31.40 27.77
C GLU A 212 10.65 -30.83 29.17
N LEU A 213 10.46 -29.50 29.29
CA LEU A 213 10.24 -28.83 30.57
C LEU A 213 9.01 -29.37 31.33
N ALA A 214 7.93 -29.68 30.62
CA ALA A 214 6.77 -30.27 31.25
C ALA A 214 7.05 -31.68 31.76
N GLY A 215 7.82 -32.47 31.01
CA GLY A 215 8.25 -33.81 31.37
C GLY A 215 9.20 -33.84 32.57
N ASP A 216 10.21 -32.95 32.57
CA ASP A 216 11.21 -32.85 33.64
C ASP A 216 10.59 -32.46 34.97
N ARG A 217 9.56 -31.61 34.94
CA ARG A 217 8.89 -31.11 36.17
C ARG A 217 8.09 -32.18 36.89
N VAL A 218 7.62 -33.22 36.20
CA VAL A 218 6.61 -34.14 36.72
C VAL A 218 6.98 -35.63 36.51
N SER A 219 8.21 -35.93 36.16
CA SER A 219 8.66 -37.30 35.88
C SER A 219 7.61 -38.13 35.13
N CYS A 220 7.65 -38.15 33.86
CA CYS A 220 6.72 -38.90 33.00
C CYS A 220 7.45 -39.59 31.86
N ARG A 221 6.89 -40.66 31.35
CA ARG A 221 7.46 -41.43 30.24
C ARG A 221 7.50 -40.60 28.96
N THR A 222 6.42 -39.88 28.69
CA THR A 222 6.36 -38.97 27.54
C THR A 222 5.61 -37.71 27.89
N SER A 223 6.13 -36.58 27.43
CA SER A 223 5.48 -35.31 27.47
C SER A 223 5.23 -34.82 26.05
N THR A 224 4.07 -34.28 25.81
CA THR A 224 3.65 -33.84 24.47
C THR A 224 3.00 -32.47 24.57
N VAL A 225 3.40 -31.53 23.72
CA VAL A 225 2.70 -30.27 23.56
C VAL A 225 2.03 -30.26 22.19
N ALA A 226 0.74 -30.09 22.19
CA ALA A 226 -0.06 -30.07 20.97
C ALA A 226 -0.73 -28.70 20.78
N LEU A 227 -0.61 -28.13 19.59
CA LEU A 227 -1.24 -26.88 19.23
C LEU A 227 -2.70 -27.09 18.85
N TYR A 228 -3.52 -26.13 19.22
CA TYR A 228 -4.91 -26.08 18.88
C TYR A 228 -5.17 -25.11 17.73
N GLU A 229 -5.77 -25.61 16.64
CA GLU A 229 -6.13 -24.82 15.47
C GLU A 229 -7.64 -24.65 15.37
N THR A 230 -8.12 -23.42 15.60
CA THR A 230 -9.55 -23.11 15.62
C THR A 230 -10.21 -23.13 14.24
N HIS A 231 -9.45 -23.00 13.14
CA HIS A 231 -10.01 -22.94 11.79
C HIS A 231 -10.46 -24.31 11.25
N ASP A 232 -9.74 -25.36 11.60
CA ASP A 232 -10.02 -26.70 11.09
C ASP A 232 -10.75 -27.61 12.10
N ASN A 233 -11.10 -27.06 13.27
CA ASN A 233 -11.64 -27.85 14.37
C ASN A 233 -10.80 -29.10 14.67
N ALA A 234 -9.49 -29.00 14.58
CA ALA A 234 -8.56 -30.10 14.77
C ALA A 234 -7.38 -29.68 15.65
N VAL A 235 -6.82 -30.61 16.38
CA VAL A 235 -5.49 -30.48 16.97
C VAL A 235 -4.48 -30.66 15.84
N GLY A 236 -3.61 -29.66 15.67
CA GLY A 236 -2.65 -29.62 14.57
C GLY A 236 -1.28 -30.20 14.97
N LEU A 237 -0.26 -29.36 14.88
CA LEU A 237 1.12 -29.71 15.18
C LEU A 237 1.28 -30.20 16.62
N MET A 238 1.95 -31.33 16.79
CA MET A 238 2.25 -31.92 18.06
C MET A 238 3.74 -32.26 18.14
N VAL A 239 4.38 -31.88 19.24
CA VAL A 239 5.76 -32.25 19.53
C VAL A 239 5.80 -33.11 20.79
N ARG A 240 6.45 -34.29 20.68
CA ARG A 240 6.59 -35.24 21.76
C ARG A 240 8.05 -35.30 22.21
N ALA A 241 8.28 -35.14 23.48
CA ALA A 241 9.55 -35.40 24.14
C ALA A 241 9.46 -36.70 24.96
N GLN A 242 10.59 -37.40 25.08
CA GLN A 242 10.78 -38.52 25.97
C GLN A 242 11.88 -38.13 26.96
N PRO A 243 11.52 -37.70 28.19
CA PRO A 243 12.50 -37.15 29.15
C PRO A 243 13.64 -38.12 29.51
N ASP A 244 13.40 -39.41 29.41
CA ASP A 244 14.40 -40.47 29.74
C ASP A 244 15.23 -40.93 28.50
N SER A 245 15.11 -40.26 27.37
CA SER A 245 15.83 -40.55 26.13
C SER A 245 16.69 -39.39 25.69
N ASP A 246 17.90 -39.66 25.21
CA ASP A 246 18.76 -38.67 24.53
C ASP A 246 18.27 -38.31 23.12
N ASP A 247 17.17 -38.94 22.67
CA ASP A 247 16.59 -38.63 21.36
C ASP A 247 15.93 -37.23 21.34
N PRO A 248 16.13 -36.48 20.29
CA PRO A 248 15.49 -35.18 20.16
C PRO A 248 13.96 -35.32 20.11
N PRO A 249 13.22 -34.29 20.57
CA PRO A 249 11.77 -34.27 20.51
C PRO A 249 11.24 -34.60 19.11
N ALA A 250 10.33 -35.56 19.05
CA ALA A 250 9.78 -36.02 17.77
C ALA A 250 8.60 -35.16 17.34
N LEU A 251 8.68 -34.61 16.12
CA LEU A 251 7.58 -33.87 15.50
C LEU A 251 6.54 -34.85 14.95
N CYS A 252 5.30 -34.70 15.38
CA CYS A 252 4.17 -35.49 14.90
C CYS A 252 3.04 -34.58 14.44
N TRP A 253 2.45 -34.89 13.29
CA TRP A 253 1.22 -34.25 12.85
C TRP A 253 0.03 -35.12 13.25
N LEU A 254 -0.81 -34.60 14.16
CA LEU A 254 -2.06 -35.21 14.55
C LEU A 254 -3.22 -34.32 14.09
N ARG A 255 -4.15 -34.88 13.33
CA ARG A 255 -5.41 -34.24 13.00
C ARG A 255 -6.54 -34.95 13.72
N THR A 256 -6.81 -34.56 14.94
CA THR A 256 -7.92 -35.09 15.74
C THR A 256 -9.07 -34.07 15.68
N PRO A 257 -10.29 -34.50 15.26
CA PRO A 257 -11.48 -33.64 15.29
C PRO A 257 -11.74 -33.09 16.71
N ILE A 258 -12.13 -31.86 16.82
CA ILE A 258 -12.37 -31.15 18.11
C ILE A 258 -13.39 -31.87 19.01
N HIS A 259 -14.29 -32.66 18.42
CA HIS A 259 -15.35 -33.35 19.17
C HIS A 259 -14.96 -34.75 19.62
N ALA A 260 -13.80 -35.23 19.23
CA ALA A 260 -13.28 -36.54 19.58
C ALA A 260 -11.95 -36.38 20.36
N GLY A 261 -11.70 -37.24 21.31
CA GLY A 261 -10.45 -37.29 22.03
C GLY A 261 -10.37 -36.50 23.35
N VAL A 262 -9.36 -36.87 24.12
CA VAL A 262 -9.12 -36.28 25.45
C VAL A 262 -8.55 -34.87 25.37
N MET A 263 -7.65 -34.67 24.41
CA MET A 263 -7.06 -33.36 24.15
C MET A 263 -8.12 -32.32 23.83
N CYS A 264 -9.07 -32.69 22.97
CA CYS A 264 -10.16 -31.78 22.60
C CYS A 264 -11.12 -31.50 23.75
N ARG A 265 -11.40 -32.47 24.62
CA ARG A 265 -12.22 -32.27 25.82
C ARG A 265 -11.57 -31.30 26.79
N ALA A 266 -10.25 -31.45 27.03
CA ALA A 266 -9.50 -30.51 27.87
C ALA A 266 -9.48 -29.09 27.27
N ALA A 267 -9.31 -29.00 25.95
CA ALA A 267 -9.33 -27.75 25.22
C ALA A 267 -10.69 -27.03 25.34
N GLN A 268 -11.77 -27.72 25.06
CA GLN A 268 -13.14 -27.15 25.12
C GLN A 268 -13.55 -26.75 26.55
N ALA A 269 -13.21 -27.59 27.53
CA ALA A 269 -13.55 -27.32 28.92
C ALA A 269 -12.65 -26.24 29.55
N SER A 270 -11.51 -25.90 28.93
CA SER A 270 -10.43 -25.08 29.52
C SER A 270 -10.04 -25.55 30.92
N LYS A 271 -10.11 -26.85 31.15
CA LYS A 271 -9.79 -27.50 32.43
C LYS A 271 -8.88 -28.70 32.18
N SER A 272 -8.02 -28.98 33.15
CA SER A 272 -7.22 -30.19 33.14
C SER A 272 -8.13 -31.42 33.12
N VAL A 273 -7.73 -32.41 32.35
CA VAL A 273 -8.37 -33.73 32.30
C VAL A 273 -7.36 -34.79 32.75
N HIS A 274 -7.71 -35.52 33.75
CA HIS A 274 -6.90 -36.59 34.30
C HIS A 274 -7.59 -37.95 34.03
N ILE A 275 -6.85 -38.90 33.50
CA ILE A 275 -7.28 -40.30 33.28
C ILE A 275 -6.36 -41.18 34.09
N GLU A 276 -6.92 -41.81 35.10
CA GLU A 276 -6.19 -42.70 36.03
C GLU A 276 -5.85 -44.06 35.42
N ASP A 277 -6.66 -44.54 34.48
CA ASP A 277 -6.44 -45.80 33.79
C ASP A 277 -6.89 -45.73 32.33
N LEU A 278 -5.93 -45.72 31.42
CA LEU A 278 -6.20 -45.70 29.98
C LEU A 278 -6.78 -46.99 29.45
N ALA A 279 -6.45 -48.12 30.08
CA ALA A 279 -6.97 -49.46 29.64
C ALA A 279 -8.48 -49.59 29.91
N GLN A 280 -8.99 -48.93 30.94
CA GLN A 280 -10.42 -48.91 31.26
C GLN A 280 -11.14 -47.71 30.61
N SER A 281 -10.40 -46.72 30.12
CA SER A 281 -10.94 -45.57 29.46
C SER A 281 -11.19 -45.83 27.98
N ASN A 282 -12.43 -45.63 27.52
CA ASN A 282 -12.73 -45.74 26.11
C ASN A 282 -12.36 -44.43 25.41
N LEU A 283 -11.06 -44.27 25.03
CA LEU A 283 -10.64 -43.13 24.23
C LEU A 283 -11.38 -43.15 22.88
N PRO A 284 -12.14 -42.10 22.54
CA PRO A 284 -12.95 -42.07 21.34
C PRO A 284 -12.11 -41.99 20.06
N ASP A 285 -10.91 -41.43 20.14
CA ASP A 285 -10.05 -41.20 18.98
C ASP A 285 -9.08 -42.38 18.76
N VAL A 286 -8.98 -42.82 17.51
CA VAL A 286 -8.11 -43.96 17.13
C VAL A 286 -6.64 -43.56 17.23
N GLN A 287 -6.28 -42.35 16.84
CA GLN A 287 -4.90 -41.87 16.85
C GLN A 287 -4.41 -41.67 18.29
N GLU A 288 -5.27 -41.16 19.17
CA GLU A 288 -4.93 -41.05 20.60
C GLU A 288 -4.70 -42.42 21.24
N ARG A 289 -5.48 -43.44 20.84
CA ARG A 289 -5.30 -44.84 21.29
C ARG A 289 -4.00 -45.50 20.77
N GLU A 290 -3.54 -45.09 19.61
CA GLU A 290 -2.25 -45.56 19.09
C GLU A 290 -1.07 -44.91 19.81
N LEU A 291 -1.22 -43.66 20.20
CA LEU A 291 -0.19 -42.89 20.91
C LEU A 291 -0.06 -43.27 22.38
N TRP A 292 -1.19 -43.54 23.05
CA TRP A 292 -1.26 -43.87 24.47
C TRP A 292 -2.12 -45.12 24.68
N ARG A 293 -1.45 -46.26 24.81
CA ARG A 293 -2.12 -47.57 24.86
C ARG A 293 -2.50 -47.99 26.26
N ASP A 294 -1.69 -47.60 27.25
CA ASP A 294 -1.82 -48.02 28.65
C ASP A 294 -1.32 -46.90 29.59
N GLY A 295 -1.54 -47.06 30.88
CA GLY A 295 -1.06 -46.13 31.89
C GLY A 295 -2.03 -45.00 32.22
N ARG A 296 -1.48 -43.87 32.62
CA ARG A 296 -2.19 -42.68 33.10
C ARG A 296 -1.91 -41.46 32.21
N LEU A 297 -2.91 -40.62 32.04
CA LEU A 297 -2.80 -39.45 31.18
C LEU A 297 -3.28 -38.19 31.92
N LEU A 298 -2.47 -37.15 31.84
CA LEU A 298 -2.83 -35.82 32.32
C LEU A 298 -2.78 -34.83 31.15
N VAL A 299 -3.88 -34.17 30.88
CA VAL A 299 -3.99 -33.16 29.84
C VAL A 299 -4.22 -31.80 30.46
N ILE A 300 -3.32 -30.87 30.21
CA ILE A 300 -3.35 -29.49 30.74
C ILE A 300 -3.57 -28.52 29.58
N PRO A 301 -4.64 -27.70 29.63
CA PRO A 301 -4.82 -26.65 28.64
C PRO A 301 -3.77 -25.54 28.81
N ILE A 302 -3.24 -25.05 27.71
CA ILE A 302 -2.25 -23.97 27.66
C ILE A 302 -2.97 -22.68 27.25
N PRO A 303 -3.32 -21.82 28.23
CA PRO A 303 -4.05 -20.59 27.97
C PRO A 303 -3.11 -19.47 27.51
N SER A 304 -3.64 -18.56 26.68
CA SER A 304 -3.00 -17.29 26.37
C SER A 304 -4.01 -16.14 26.48
N ALA A 305 -3.57 -14.91 26.30
CA ALA A 305 -4.46 -13.75 26.26
C ALA A 305 -5.46 -13.79 25.10
N ALA A 306 -5.12 -14.50 24.01
CA ALA A 306 -5.99 -14.66 22.82
C ALA A 306 -6.91 -15.88 22.90
N GLY A 307 -6.85 -16.63 23.99
CA GLY A 307 -7.59 -17.87 24.18
C GLY A 307 -6.67 -19.08 24.37
N LEU A 308 -7.19 -20.26 24.14
CA LEU A 308 -6.41 -21.47 24.25
C LEU A 308 -5.49 -21.64 23.05
N VAL A 309 -4.20 -21.87 23.28
CA VAL A 309 -3.20 -22.06 22.21
C VAL A 309 -2.86 -23.52 21.97
N GLY A 310 -3.06 -24.36 22.97
CA GLY A 310 -2.72 -25.77 22.88
C GLY A 310 -3.05 -26.53 24.14
N VAL A 311 -2.57 -27.75 24.21
CA VAL A 311 -2.63 -28.61 25.38
C VAL A 311 -1.28 -29.27 25.61
N ALA A 312 -0.89 -29.44 26.86
CA ALA A 312 0.22 -30.30 27.27
C ALA A 312 -0.37 -31.64 27.72
N VAL A 313 0.20 -32.72 27.24
CA VAL A 313 -0.21 -34.09 27.55
C VAL A 313 0.95 -34.84 28.17
N LEU A 314 0.79 -35.29 29.39
CA LEU A 314 1.78 -36.09 30.10
C LEU A 314 1.27 -37.50 30.27
N HIS A 315 2.13 -38.46 29.98
CA HIS A 315 1.82 -39.87 30.05
C HIS A 315 2.76 -40.56 31.02
N ARG A 316 2.18 -41.31 31.97
CA ARG A 316 2.86 -42.23 32.90
C ARG A 316 2.47 -43.66 32.59
N THR A 317 3.38 -44.59 32.84
CA THR A 317 3.06 -46.03 32.75
C THR A 317 2.18 -46.48 33.90
N GLY A 318 1.65 -47.68 33.82
CA GLY A 318 0.85 -48.24 34.93
C GLY A 318 1.63 -48.50 36.23
N GLU A 319 2.97 -48.54 36.14
CA GLU A 319 3.85 -48.75 37.27
C GLU A 319 4.22 -47.44 38.02
N ASP A 320 4.03 -46.29 37.36
CA ASP A 320 4.33 -45.00 37.96
C ASP A 320 3.26 -44.58 38.97
N GLU A 321 3.62 -43.67 39.89
CA GLU A 321 2.64 -43.04 40.76
C GLU A 321 1.65 -42.18 39.99
N ASP A 322 0.43 -42.04 40.54
CA ASP A 322 -0.58 -41.17 39.94
C ASP A 322 -0.22 -39.70 39.95
N PHE A 323 -0.79 -38.89 39.06
CA PHE A 323 -0.58 -37.43 39.03
C PHE A 323 -1.18 -36.79 40.26
N SER A 324 -0.34 -36.18 41.09
CA SER A 324 -0.74 -35.50 42.32
C SER A 324 -1.41 -34.14 42.00
N ALA A 325 -2.16 -33.63 42.99
CA ALA A 325 -2.70 -32.28 42.90
C ALA A 325 -1.58 -31.21 42.80
N TYR A 326 -0.39 -31.51 43.28
CA TYR A 326 0.80 -30.67 43.15
C TYR A 326 1.32 -30.66 41.73
N ASP A 327 1.39 -31.82 41.06
CA ASP A 327 1.77 -31.94 39.65
C ASP A 327 0.83 -31.13 38.77
N ILE A 328 -0.49 -31.31 38.97
CA ILE A 328 -1.54 -30.60 38.20
C ILE A 328 -1.39 -29.09 38.40
N LYS A 329 -1.16 -28.62 39.64
CA LYS A 329 -0.99 -27.19 39.92
C LYS A 329 0.23 -26.63 39.23
N HIS A 330 1.40 -27.28 39.38
CA HIS A 330 2.66 -26.82 38.81
C HIS A 330 2.63 -26.82 37.29
N LEU A 331 2.07 -27.85 36.66
CA LEU A 331 1.90 -27.91 35.23
C LEU A 331 0.92 -26.84 34.71
N THR A 332 -0.13 -26.54 35.51
CA THR A 332 -1.05 -25.46 35.15
C THR A 332 -0.36 -24.09 35.21
N GLU A 333 0.49 -23.87 36.20
CA GLU A 333 1.31 -22.64 36.31
C GLU A 333 2.32 -22.55 35.15
N LEU A 334 3.01 -23.65 34.86
CA LEU A 334 3.94 -23.74 33.72
C LEU A 334 3.21 -23.47 32.39
N ALA A 335 2.05 -24.08 32.17
CA ALA A 335 1.24 -23.87 30.97
C ALA A 335 0.83 -22.39 30.79
N ARG A 336 0.56 -21.68 31.88
CA ARG A 336 0.28 -20.23 31.82
C ARG A 336 1.50 -19.40 31.40
N VAL A 337 2.71 -19.83 31.77
CA VAL A 337 3.95 -19.18 31.36
C VAL A 337 4.30 -19.53 29.91
N MET A 338 4.07 -20.79 29.50
CA MET A 338 4.30 -21.25 28.14
C MET A 338 3.33 -20.61 27.13
N GLY A 339 2.08 -20.41 27.53
CA GLY A 339 1.01 -19.96 26.61
C GLY A 339 1.33 -18.69 25.84
N PRO A 340 1.74 -17.60 26.49
CA PRO A 340 2.14 -16.38 25.78
C PRO A 340 3.32 -16.58 24.82
N ALA A 341 4.32 -17.39 25.20
CA ALA A 341 5.46 -17.69 24.35
C ALA A 341 5.05 -18.50 23.11
N ILE A 342 4.27 -19.55 23.31
CA ILE A 342 3.73 -20.39 22.22
C ILE A 342 2.83 -19.55 21.31
N GLN A 343 1.98 -18.71 21.88
CA GLN A 343 1.11 -17.81 21.10
C GLN A 343 1.93 -16.85 20.22
N THR A 344 3.00 -16.30 20.77
CA THR A 344 3.92 -15.43 20.05
C THR A 344 4.61 -16.17 18.91
N ALA A 345 5.19 -17.32 19.20
CA ALA A 345 5.83 -18.16 18.17
C ALA A 345 4.83 -18.59 17.09
N LYS A 346 3.59 -18.96 17.48
CA LYS A 346 2.50 -19.30 16.55
C LYS A 346 2.12 -18.13 15.63
N VAL A 347 2.05 -16.90 16.18
CA VAL A 347 1.77 -15.70 15.38
C VAL A 347 2.91 -15.44 14.40
N HIS A 348 4.16 -15.50 14.85
CA HIS A 348 5.32 -15.32 13.99
C HIS A 348 5.41 -16.39 12.90
N HIS A 349 5.22 -17.65 13.28
CA HIS A 349 5.19 -18.75 12.31
C HIS A 349 4.09 -18.54 11.26
N ARG A 350 2.89 -18.18 11.69
CA ARG A 350 1.77 -17.86 10.79
C ARG A 350 2.07 -16.68 9.88
N GLN A 351 2.66 -15.60 10.41
CA GLN A 351 3.06 -14.44 9.61
C GLN A 351 4.12 -14.82 8.58
N ARG A 352 5.11 -15.63 8.96
CA ARG A 352 6.14 -16.15 8.03
C ARG A 352 5.49 -16.96 6.92
N CYS A 353 4.61 -17.91 7.27
CA CYS A 353 3.88 -18.71 6.29
C CYS A 353 3.03 -17.86 5.34
N GLN A 354 2.30 -16.87 5.86
CA GLN A 354 1.50 -15.96 5.05
C GLN A 354 2.36 -15.09 4.13
N THR A 355 3.47 -14.57 4.64
CA THR A 355 4.43 -13.79 3.84
C THR A 355 5.03 -14.65 2.74
N TYR A 356 5.43 -15.88 3.07
CA TYR A 356 5.94 -16.83 2.09
C TYR A 356 4.90 -17.14 1.00
N ALA A 357 3.66 -17.46 1.37
CA ALA A 357 2.58 -17.73 0.42
C ALA A 357 2.29 -16.53 -0.50
N ALA A 358 2.36 -15.31 0.04
CA ALA A 358 2.21 -14.09 -0.76
C ALA A 358 3.36 -13.93 -1.76
N LEU A 359 4.61 -14.15 -1.33
CA LEU A 359 5.78 -14.09 -2.21
C LEU A 359 5.74 -15.19 -3.28
N GLU A 360 5.33 -16.40 -2.91
CA GLU A 360 5.12 -17.51 -3.84
C GLU A 360 4.08 -17.15 -4.92
N SER A 361 2.96 -16.56 -4.51
CA SER A 361 1.93 -16.10 -5.46
C SER A 361 2.46 -15.01 -6.41
N ILE A 362 3.33 -14.11 -5.92
CA ILE A 362 3.99 -13.11 -6.75
C ILE A 362 4.97 -13.77 -7.72
N ALA A 363 5.76 -14.73 -7.25
CA ALA A 363 6.69 -15.48 -8.09
C ALA A 363 5.96 -16.25 -9.19
N GLU A 364 4.84 -16.93 -8.87
CA GLU A 364 3.98 -17.57 -9.86
C GLU A 364 3.40 -16.57 -10.89
N ALA A 365 3.02 -15.37 -10.45
CA ALA A 365 2.55 -14.32 -11.36
C ALA A 365 3.68 -13.80 -12.27
N VAL A 366 4.91 -13.71 -11.77
CA VAL A 366 6.10 -13.37 -12.57
C VAL A 366 6.39 -14.46 -13.60
N GLU A 367 6.33 -15.72 -13.19
CA GLU A 367 6.45 -16.88 -14.08
C GLU A 367 5.39 -16.88 -15.19
N ALA A 368 4.14 -16.56 -14.85
CA ALA A 368 3.03 -16.53 -15.80
C ALA A 368 3.18 -15.45 -16.91
N ARG A 369 4.05 -14.44 -16.71
CA ARG A 369 4.39 -13.44 -17.74
C ARG A 369 5.28 -14.03 -18.84
N ASP A 370 6.01 -15.09 -18.55
CA ASP A 370 6.87 -15.80 -19.48
C ASP A 370 6.17 -17.12 -19.91
N LEU A 371 5.75 -17.17 -21.15
CA LEU A 371 5.02 -18.32 -21.70
C LEU A 371 5.76 -19.66 -21.59
N TYR A 372 7.07 -19.59 -21.38
CA TYR A 372 7.98 -20.75 -21.37
C TYR A 372 8.41 -21.18 -19.96
N LEU A 373 8.10 -20.38 -18.93
CA LEU A 373 8.45 -20.66 -17.55
C LEU A 373 7.31 -21.26 -16.72
N LYS A 374 6.15 -21.52 -17.31
CA LYS A 374 5.02 -22.09 -16.56
C LYS A 374 5.45 -23.36 -15.83
N GLY A 375 5.27 -23.38 -14.49
CA GLY A 375 5.62 -24.50 -13.61
C GLY A 375 7.13 -24.70 -13.40
N HIS A 376 7.98 -23.80 -13.90
CA HIS A 376 9.43 -23.87 -13.79
C HIS A 376 9.91 -24.03 -12.34
N SER A 377 9.51 -23.11 -11.46
CA SER A 377 9.96 -23.11 -10.05
C SER A 377 9.53 -24.38 -9.30
N ARG A 378 8.38 -24.97 -9.66
CA ARG A 378 7.93 -26.25 -9.08
C ARG A 378 8.82 -27.40 -9.55
N ARG A 379 9.16 -27.45 -10.84
CA ARG A 379 10.04 -28.48 -11.38
C ARG A 379 11.47 -28.32 -10.85
N VAL A 380 11.99 -27.09 -10.76
CA VAL A 380 13.30 -26.84 -10.15
C VAL A 380 13.33 -27.34 -8.71
N LEU A 381 12.28 -27.07 -7.91
CA LEU A 381 12.16 -27.65 -6.57
C LEU A 381 12.17 -29.17 -6.60
N ALA A 382 11.38 -29.78 -7.48
CA ALA A 382 11.27 -31.23 -7.58
C ALA A 382 12.60 -31.91 -8.01
N TYR A 383 13.42 -31.23 -8.81
CA TYR A 383 14.79 -31.68 -9.15
C TYR A 383 15.80 -31.43 -8.02
N ALA A 384 15.69 -30.31 -7.30
CA ALA A 384 16.64 -29.94 -6.25
C ALA A 384 16.49 -30.80 -4.98
N MET A 385 15.25 -31.18 -4.63
CA MET A 385 14.97 -31.95 -3.41
C MET A 385 15.70 -33.32 -3.35
N PRO A 386 15.67 -34.19 -4.39
CA PRO A 386 16.41 -35.43 -4.38
C PRO A 386 17.92 -35.23 -4.21
N ILE A 387 18.49 -34.14 -4.76
CA ILE A 387 19.91 -33.82 -4.59
C ILE A 387 20.19 -33.50 -3.12
N GLY A 388 19.40 -32.59 -2.53
CA GLY A 388 19.58 -32.20 -1.12
C GLY A 388 19.47 -33.37 -0.16
N ILE A 389 18.48 -34.26 -0.38
CA ILE A 389 18.30 -35.49 0.43
C ILE A 389 19.48 -36.44 0.26
N ALA A 390 19.94 -36.70 -0.98
CA ALA A 390 21.04 -37.61 -1.24
C ALA A 390 22.41 -37.07 -0.75
N MET A 391 22.53 -35.77 -0.62
CA MET A 391 23.69 -35.11 -0.02
C MET A 391 23.63 -35.02 1.51
N GLU A 392 22.55 -35.49 2.12
CA GLU A 392 22.32 -35.45 3.57
C GLU A 392 22.49 -34.04 4.15
N VAL A 393 22.04 -33.00 3.38
CA VAL A 393 22.14 -31.62 3.88
C VAL A 393 21.26 -31.44 5.13
N PRO A 394 21.65 -30.58 6.07
CA PRO A 394 20.88 -30.31 7.28
C PRO A 394 19.43 -29.92 6.98
N GLN A 395 18.51 -30.25 7.88
CA GLN A 395 17.07 -29.98 7.71
C GLN A 395 16.78 -28.49 7.43
N ALA A 396 17.53 -27.57 8.04
CA ALA A 396 17.42 -26.13 7.75
C ALA A 396 17.73 -25.81 6.28
N GLN A 397 18.72 -26.47 5.68
CA GLN A 397 19.06 -26.30 4.27
C GLN A 397 18.01 -26.96 3.35
N ILE A 398 17.37 -28.05 3.76
CA ILE A 398 16.21 -28.61 3.04
C ILE A 398 15.09 -27.56 2.98
N GLY A 399 14.78 -26.89 4.09
CA GLY A 399 13.85 -25.77 4.09
C GLY A 399 14.28 -24.60 3.19
N ALA A 400 15.57 -24.29 3.19
CA ALA A 400 16.13 -23.26 2.31
C ALA A 400 16.00 -23.64 0.81
N ILE A 401 16.21 -24.91 0.45
CA ILE A 401 15.99 -25.42 -0.92
C ILE A 401 14.53 -25.20 -1.32
N GLN A 402 13.57 -25.57 -0.45
CA GLN A 402 12.14 -25.45 -0.74
C GLN A 402 11.73 -24.01 -1.04
N ILE A 403 12.22 -23.07 -0.25
CA ILE A 403 11.89 -21.65 -0.39
C ILE A 403 12.64 -21.04 -1.57
N ALA A 404 13.95 -21.25 -1.66
CA ALA A 404 14.77 -20.65 -2.68
C ALA A 404 14.40 -21.13 -4.08
N ALA A 405 14.11 -22.43 -4.28
CA ALA A 405 13.67 -22.96 -5.56
C ALA A 405 12.39 -22.29 -6.09
N ARG A 406 11.47 -21.92 -5.20
CA ARG A 406 10.22 -21.27 -5.58
C ARG A 406 10.36 -19.77 -5.81
N LEU A 407 11.35 -19.13 -5.19
CA LEU A 407 11.51 -17.67 -5.21
C LEU A 407 12.72 -17.19 -6.01
N HIS A 408 13.59 -18.09 -6.54
CA HIS A 408 14.86 -17.69 -7.17
C HIS A 408 14.69 -16.68 -8.30
N ASP A 409 13.61 -16.82 -9.05
CA ASP A 409 13.27 -15.98 -10.20
C ASP A 409 12.37 -14.76 -9.85
N LEU A 410 12.04 -14.52 -8.58
CA LEU A 410 11.23 -13.36 -8.13
C LEU A 410 11.77 -12.03 -8.68
N GLY A 411 13.08 -11.90 -8.79
CA GLY A 411 13.73 -10.70 -9.33
C GLY A 411 13.47 -10.45 -10.81
N ARG A 412 12.92 -11.39 -11.57
CA ARG A 412 12.50 -11.17 -12.96
C ARG A 412 11.38 -10.15 -13.08
N LEU A 413 10.76 -9.77 -11.97
CA LEU A 413 9.79 -8.67 -11.93
C LEU A 413 10.35 -7.36 -12.51
N ILE A 414 11.66 -7.12 -12.39
CA ILE A 414 12.31 -5.91 -12.95
C ILE A 414 12.60 -6.00 -14.46
N ILE A 415 12.49 -7.19 -15.07
CA ILE A 415 12.81 -7.40 -16.47
C ILE A 415 11.65 -6.88 -17.33
N PRO A 416 11.90 -5.98 -18.29
CA PRO A 416 10.88 -5.50 -19.20
C PRO A 416 10.29 -6.64 -20.04
N GLU A 417 9.00 -6.60 -20.32
CA GLU A 417 8.29 -7.63 -21.11
C GLU A 417 8.92 -7.82 -22.49
N SER A 418 9.43 -6.75 -23.09
CA SER A 418 10.15 -6.78 -24.36
C SER A 418 11.42 -7.61 -24.35
N ALA A 419 12.01 -7.86 -23.18
CA ALA A 419 13.17 -8.74 -23.03
C ALA A 419 12.75 -10.17 -22.66
N VAL A 420 11.68 -10.33 -21.86
CA VAL A 420 11.14 -11.64 -21.45
C VAL A 420 10.64 -12.44 -22.63
N ASN A 421 9.81 -11.82 -23.48
CA ASN A 421 9.15 -12.46 -24.65
C ASN A 421 9.83 -12.08 -25.98
N HIS A 422 11.14 -11.80 -25.95
CA HIS A 422 11.88 -11.46 -27.18
C HIS A 422 11.93 -12.64 -28.15
N PRO A 423 11.54 -12.45 -29.43
CA PRO A 423 11.43 -13.56 -30.40
C PRO A 423 12.78 -14.02 -30.97
N GLY A 424 13.89 -13.40 -30.58
CA GLY A 424 15.24 -13.68 -31.05
C GLY A 424 16.27 -13.72 -29.94
N PRO A 425 17.55 -13.89 -30.24
CA PRO A 425 18.60 -13.80 -29.22
C PRO A 425 18.61 -12.41 -28.59
N LEU A 426 18.80 -12.34 -27.28
CA LEU A 426 18.89 -11.09 -26.54
C LEU A 426 20.15 -10.32 -26.92
N THR A 427 20.05 -9.00 -26.99
CA THR A 427 21.21 -8.11 -27.11
C THR A 427 22.01 -8.07 -25.81
N ASP A 428 23.26 -7.58 -25.86
CA ASP A 428 24.10 -7.44 -24.66
C ASP A 428 23.44 -6.56 -23.59
N ASP A 429 22.75 -5.48 -23.99
CA ASP A 429 22.01 -4.60 -23.08
C ASP A 429 20.83 -5.33 -22.41
N GLN A 430 20.11 -6.14 -23.17
CA GLN A 430 19.02 -6.96 -22.64
C GLN A 430 19.56 -8.03 -21.67
N TRP A 431 20.68 -8.68 -22.04
CA TRP A 431 21.36 -9.60 -21.15
C TRP A 431 21.84 -8.95 -19.87
N ALA A 432 22.38 -7.74 -19.94
CA ALA A 432 22.78 -6.98 -18.76
C ALA A 432 21.59 -6.74 -17.80
N VAL A 433 20.39 -6.50 -18.31
CA VAL A 433 19.18 -6.37 -17.49
C VAL A 433 18.77 -7.72 -16.91
N VAL A 434 18.77 -8.79 -17.72
CA VAL A 434 18.39 -10.13 -17.25
C VAL A 434 19.33 -10.60 -16.14
N ARG A 435 20.63 -10.38 -16.27
CA ARG A 435 21.63 -10.77 -15.25
C ARG A 435 21.47 -10.07 -13.91
N ARG A 436 20.63 -9.04 -13.81
CA ARG A 436 20.37 -8.34 -12.54
C ARG A 436 19.27 -9.00 -11.69
N HIS A 437 18.53 -9.98 -12.23
CA HIS A 437 17.42 -10.56 -11.46
C HIS A 437 17.83 -11.28 -10.18
N PRO A 438 19.00 -11.97 -10.07
CA PRO A 438 19.39 -12.58 -8.81
C PRO A 438 19.60 -11.55 -7.70
N GLU A 439 20.28 -10.44 -8.05
CA GLU A 439 20.46 -9.31 -7.13
C GLU A 439 19.13 -8.65 -6.76
N ALA A 440 18.27 -8.41 -7.74
CA ALA A 440 16.95 -7.84 -7.50
C ALA A 440 16.08 -8.75 -6.59
N GLY A 441 16.07 -10.05 -6.85
CA GLY A 441 15.36 -11.04 -6.03
C GLY A 441 15.85 -11.04 -4.58
N ALA A 442 17.16 -11.05 -4.38
CA ALA A 442 17.75 -10.93 -3.04
C ALA A 442 17.36 -9.61 -2.34
N ASN A 443 17.36 -8.50 -3.08
CA ASN A 443 16.98 -7.20 -2.53
C ASN A 443 15.49 -7.12 -2.17
N PHE A 444 14.59 -7.84 -2.86
CA PHE A 444 13.18 -7.94 -2.47
C PHE A 444 13.01 -8.65 -1.12
N LEU A 445 13.86 -9.63 -0.81
CA LEU A 445 13.80 -10.37 0.44
C LEU A 445 14.54 -9.68 1.60
N LYS A 446 15.47 -8.76 1.31
CA LYS A 446 16.31 -8.08 2.30
C LYS A 446 15.56 -7.44 3.48
N PRO A 447 14.36 -6.82 3.29
CA PRO A 447 13.60 -6.28 4.41
C PRO A 447 12.99 -7.35 5.33
N LEU A 448 13.05 -8.62 4.96
CA LEU A 448 12.47 -9.74 5.67
C LEU A 448 13.59 -10.57 6.30
N ASP A 449 13.96 -10.26 7.54
CA ASP A 449 15.13 -10.81 8.24
C ASP A 449 15.17 -12.35 8.22
N PHE A 450 14.02 -13.01 8.29
CA PHE A 450 13.92 -14.48 8.29
C PHE A 450 14.21 -15.14 6.92
N PHE A 451 14.41 -14.35 5.85
CA PHE A 451 14.85 -14.83 4.54
C PHE A 451 16.33 -14.52 4.25
N GLY A 452 17.11 -14.09 5.23
CA GLY A 452 18.50 -13.64 5.00
C GLY A 452 19.37 -14.65 4.27
N GLU A 453 19.33 -15.92 4.66
CA GLU A 453 20.05 -17.01 3.99
C GLU A 453 19.48 -17.28 2.60
N VAL A 454 18.15 -17.33 2.46
CA VAL A 454 17.47 -17.53 1.17
C VAL A 454 17.81 -16.41 0.19
N GLY A 455 17.91 -15.17 0.66
CA GLY A 455 18.32 -14.03 -0.15
C GLY A 455 19.73 -14.20 -0.72
N GLN A 456 20.67 -14.75 0.07
CA GLN A 456 22.04 -15.05 -0.40
C GLN A 456 22.04 -16.20 -1.42
N ILE A 457 21.22 -17.22 -1.21
CA ILE A 457 21.09 -18.33 -2.15
C ILE A 457 20.54 -17.83 -3.49
N ILE A 458 19.46 -17.03 -3.45
CA ILE A 458 18.86 -16.44 -4.65
C ILE A 458 19.86 -15.53 -5.37
N ARG A 459 20.66 -14.74 -4.66
CA ARG A 459 21.69 -13.91 -5.26
C ARG A 459 22.72 -14.73 -6.02
N ALA A 460 23.05 -15.96 -5.52
CA ALA A 460 24.14 -16.77 -6.01
C ALA A 460 23.72 -17.91 -6.96
N HIS A 461 22.44 -18.07 -7.31
CA HIS A 461 21.99 -19.25 -8.07
C HIS A 461 22.48 -19.31 -9.52
N HIS A 462 23.00 -18.19 -10.05
CA HIS A 462 23.66 -18.13 -11.35
C HIS A 462 25.18 -17.95 -11.26
N GLU A 463 25.75 -18.15 -10.08
CA GLU A 463 27.21 -18.29 -9.97
C GLU A 463 27.66 -19.61 -10.60
N SER A 464 28.80 -19.59 -11.23
CA SER A 464 29.45 -20.79 -11.82
C SER A 464 30.57 -21.27 -10.91
N TYR A 465 30.72 -22.58 -10.81
CA TYR A 465 31.71 -23.19 -9.91
C TYR A 465 33.15 -22.70 -10.15
N ASP A 466 33.47 -22.36 -11.40
CA ASP A 466 34.76 -21.79 -11.81
C ASP A 466 34.92 -20.27 -11.61
N GLY A 467 33.89 -19.58 -11.08
CA GLY A 467 33.88 -18.14 -10.84
C GLY A 467 33.54 -17.28 -12.06
N THR A 468 33.09 -17.87 -13.17
CA THR A 468 32.70 -17.13 -14.39
C THR A 468 31.21 -16.72 -14.37
N GLY A 469 30.50 -17.02 -13.30
CA GLY A 469 29.09 -16.73 -13.12
C GLY A 469 28.77 -15.27 -12.81
N TYR A 470 27.60 -15.00 -12.28
CA TYR A 470 27.15 -13.67 -11.88
C TYR A 470 26.18 -13.75 -10.70
N PRO A 471 26.00 -12.68 -9.89
CA PRO A 471 26.52 -11.32 -10.06
C PRO A 471 27.86 -11.05 -9.37
N ASP A 472 28.29 -11.89 -8.42
CA ASP A 472 29.41 -11.61 -7.52
C ASP A 472 30.73 -12.28 -7.94
N LEU A 473 30.70 -13.14 -8.97
CA LEU A 473 31.83 -13.91 -9.48
C LEU A 473 32.45 -14.83 -8.42
N LYS A 474 31.63 -15.41 -7.55
CA LYS A 474 32.02 -16.38 -6.54
C LYS A 474 32.42 -17.70 -7.19
N ALA A 475 33.40 -18.38 -6.58
CA ALA A 475 33.90 -19.66 -7.08
C ALA A 475 33.86 -20.76 -6.01
N GLY A 476 33.70 -21.99 -6.43
CA GLY A 476 33.77 -23.17 -5.57
C GLY A 476 32.86 -23.10 -4.35
N GLU A 477 33.43 -23.29 -3.18
CA GLU A 477 32.69 -23.31 -1.90
C GLU A 477 32.27 -21.92 -1.39
N GLU A 478 32.72 -20.82 -1.98
CA GLU A 478 32.21 -19.49 -1.68
C GLU A 478 30.75 -19.34 -2.11
N ILE A 479 30.30 -20.19 -3.05
CA ILE A 479 28.90 -20.28 -3.47
C ILE A 479 28.15 -21.12 -2.45
N PRO A 480 27.04 -20.64 -1.84
CA PRO A 480 26.24 -21.44 -0.91
C PRO A 480 25.85 -22.80 -1.51
N ALA A 481 25.96 -23.87 -0.73
CA ALA A 481 25.68 -25.23 -1.21
C ALA A 481 24.29 -25.34 -1.87
N VAL A 482 23.28 -24.76 -1.26
CA VAL A 482 21.91 -24.74 -1.80
C VAL A 482 21.87 -24.00 -3.16
N ALA A 483 22.62 -22.91 -3.33
CA ALA A 483 22.68 -22.21 -4.63
C ALA A 483 23.32 -23.08 -5.72
N ARG A 484 24.35 -23.86 -5.37
CA ARG A 484 24.97 -24.83 -6.29
C ARG A 484 24.01 -25.96 -6.67
N ILE A 485 23.18 -26.43 -5.73
CA ILE A 485 22.10 -27.41 -5.98
C ILE A 485 21.07 -26.82 -6.95
N LEU A 486 20.62 -25.59 -6.69
CA LEU A 486 19.66 -24.92 -7.56
C LEU A 486 20.21 -24.70 -8.97
N ALA A 487 21.48 -24.33 -9.12
CA ALA A 487 22.11 -24.12 -10.41
C ALA A 487 22.02 -25.37 -11.32
N VAL A 488 22.20 -26.56 -10.76
CA VAL A 488 22.06 -27.83 -11.51
C VAL A 488 20.59 -28.07 -11.88
N ALA A 489 19.68 -27.89 -10.92
CA ALA A 489 18.25 -28.14 -11.11
C ALA A 489 17.63 -27.14 -12.13
N ASP A 490 17.95 -25.86 -12.03
CA ASP A 490 17.52 -24.81 -12.94
C ASP A 490 18.05 -25.05 -14.36
N ALA A 491 19.34 -25.31 -14.49
CA ALA A 491 19.95 -25.59 -15.80
C ALA A 491 19.33 -26.83 -16.45
N PHE A 492 19.04 -27.89 -15.68
CA PHE A 492 18.37 -29.08 -16.19
C PHE A 492 16.95 -28.78 -16.69
N ASP A 493 16.14 -28.04 -15.89
CA ASP A 493 14.81 -27.63 -16.33
C ASP A 493 14.88 -26.75 -17.57
N ALA A 494 15.80 -25.77 -17.57
CA ALA A 494 16.01 -24.89 -18.73
C ALA A 494 16.41 -25.66 -20.00
N MET A 495 17.18 -26.75 -19.89
CA MET A 495 17.58 -27.58 -21.02
C MET A 495 16.44 -28.48 -21.53
N THR A 496 15.61 -28.97 -20.65
CA THR A 496 14.54 -29.95 -20.95
C THR A 496 13.18 -29.32 -21.19
N SER A 497 13.06 -28.00 -21.07
CA SER A 497 11.87 -27.20 -21.40
C SER A 497 11.99 -26.58 -22.80
N HIS A 498 10.84 -26.49 -23.53
CA HIS A 498 10.78 -25.78 -24.80
C HIS A 498 11.04 -24.27 -24.59
N ARG A 499 11.82 -23.67 -25.47
CA ARG A 499 12.08 -22.22 -25.51
C ARG A 499 11.94 -21.68 -26.95
N PRO A 500 11.68 -20.39 -27.15
CA PRO A 500 11.42 -19.82 -28.49
C PRO A 500 12.49 -20.14 -29.53
N HIS A 501 13.72 -20.34 -29.07
CA HIS A 501 14.90 -20.47 -29.94
C HIS A 501 15.56 -21.84 -29.87
N ARG A 502 15.01 -22.78 -29.06
CA ARG A 502 15.62 -24.06 -28.84
C ARG A 502 14.57 -25.11 -28.44
N ASP A 503 14.52 -26.22 -29.19
CA ASP A 503 13.76 -27.37 -28.78
C ASP A 503 14.30 -27.95 -27.45
N ALA A 504 13.42 -28.56 -26.69
CA ALA A 504 13.77 -29.26 -25.45
C ALA A 504 14.74 -30.41 -25.75
N LEU A 505 15.80 -30.47 -24.98
CA LEU A 505 16.69 -31.64 -24.99
C LEU A 505 16.01 -32.85 -24.34
N THR A 506 16.40 -34.05 -24.77
CA THR A 506 16.06 -35.25 -24.00
C THR A 506 16.79 -35.26 -22.66
N ILE A 507 16.28 -36.04 -21.70
CA ILE A 507 16.92 -36.19 -20.39
C ILE A 507 18.39 -36.59 -20.54
N ASP A 508 18.68 -37.57 -21.39
CA ASP A 508 20.05 -38.05 -21.63
C ASP A 508 20.96 -36.97 -22.19
N GLN A 509 20.44 -36.19 -23.15
CA GLN A 509 21.19 -35.05 -23.73
C GLN A 509 21.47 -33.96 -22.69
N ALA A 510 20.50 -33.65 -21.83
CA ALA A 510 20.66 -32.65 -20.76
C ALA A 510 21.65 -33.14 -19.69
N GLN A 511 21.58 -34.42 -19.30
CA GLN A 511 22.58 -35.01 -18.41
C GLN A 511 23.99 -35.02 -19.02
N ASP A 512 24.11 -35.26 -20.32
CA ASP A 512 25.41 -35.17 -21.01
C ASP A 512 25.97 -33.74 -21.03
N GLN A 513 25.12 -32.72 -21.15
CA GLN A 513 25.52 -31.31 -21.02
C GLN A 513 25.99 -30.99 -19.59
N ILE A 514 25.24 -31.43 -18.57
CA ILE A 514 25.68 -31.27 -17.17
C ILE A 514 27.04 -31.93 -16.98
N ARG A 515 27.22 -33.16 -17.45
CA ARG A 515 28.52 -33.89 -17.34
C ARG A 515 29.67 -33.15 -17.96
N ARG A 516 29.48 -32.48 -19.10
CA ARG A 516 30.49 -31.68 -19.78
C ARG A 516 30.89 -30.41 -19.02
N LEU A 517 29.97 -29.87 -18.23
CA LEU A 517 30.13 -28.61 -17.49
C LEU A 517 30.51 -28.81 -16.01
N VAL A 518 30.78 -30.06 -15.60
CA VAL A 518 31.29 -30.39 -14.27
C VAL A 518 32.61 -29.70 -14.01
N GLY A 519 32.74 -29.04 -12.86
CA GLY A 519 33.95 -28.28 -12.49
C GLY A 519 34.09 -26.92 -13.19
N GLN A 520 33.21 -26.61 -14.14
CA GLN A 520 33.07 -25.28 -14.75
C GLN A 520 31.85 -24.57 -14.20
N GLN A 521 30.66 -24.89 -14.69
CA GLN A 521 29.41 -24.32 -14.23
C GLN A 521 28.90 -25.00 -12.95
N PHE A 522 29.05 -26.32 -12.87
CA PHE A 522 28.44 -27.13 -11.81
C PHE A 522 29.49 -27.71 -10.85
N ASP A 523 29.08 -27.74 -9.57
CA ASP A 523 29.85 -28.44 -8.54
C ASP A 523 29.99 -29.91 -8.87
N PRO A 524 31.20 -30.50 -8.84
CA PRO A 524 31.41 -31.89 -9.17
C PRO A 524 30.64 -32.88 -8.33
N GLN A 525 30.51 -32.67 -7.01
CA GLN A 525 29.80 -33.56 -6.11
C GLN A 525 28.29 -33.50 -6.35
N ILE A 526 27.75 -32.29 -6.48
CA ILE A 526 26.33 -32.07 -6.72
C ILE A 526 25.91 -32.62 -8.09
N ALA A 527 26.72 -32.38 -9.12
CA ALA A 527 26.47 -32.89 -10.45
C ALA A 527 26.49 -34.44 -10.48
N GLU A 528 27.44 -35.07 -9.78
CA GLU A 528 27.50 -36.54 -9.65
C GLU A 528 26.23 -37.08 -8.99
N VAL A 529 25.79 -36.49 -7.88
CA VAL A 529 24.54 -36.90 -7.20
C VAL A 529 23.35 -36.74 -8.13
N PHE A 530 23.22 -35.63 -8.85
CA PHE A 530 22.12 -35.42 -9.80
C PHE A 530 22.12 -36.43 -10.94
N LEU A 531 23.28 -36.73 -11.50
CA LEU A 531 23.42 -37.70 -12.59
C LEU A 531 23.04 -39.14 -12.18
N ASN A 532 23.03 -39.43 -10.89
CA ASN A 532 22.56 -40.70 -10.31
C ASN A 532 21.07 -40.71 -9.97
N VAL A 533 20.34 -39.59 -10.13
CA VAL A 533 18.88 -39.57 -9.97
C VAL A 533 18.22 -40.42 -11.06
N SER A 534 17.23 -41.21 -10.67
CA SER A 534 16.60 -42.15 -11.61
C SER A 534 15.94 -41.40 -12.79
N PRO A 535 16.14 -41.88 -14.03
CA PRO A 535 15.48 -41.27 -15.21
C PRO A 535 13.96 -41.34 -15.15
N GLU A 536 13.40 -42.25 -14.38
CA GLU A 536 11.95 -42.40 -14.17
C GLU A 536 11.43 -41.23 -13.36
N LEU A 537 12.07 -40.92 -12.22
CA LEU A 537 11.73 -39.73 -11.40
C LEU A 537 11.84 -38.43 -12.20
N LEU A 538 12.90 -38.28 -13.00
CA LEU A 538 13.08 -37.08 -13.85
C LEU A 538 11.94 -36.96 -14.88
N ARG A 539 11.47 -38.07 -15.47
CA ARG A 539 10.31 -38.10 -16.39
C ARG A 539 8.99 -37.75 -15.70
N ASP A 540 8.79 -38.32 -14.50
CA ASP A 540 7.58 -38.04 -13.71
C ASP A 540 7.46 -36.58 -13.35
N ILE A 541 8.57 -35.96 -12.94
CA ILE A 541 8.63 -34.51 -12.67
C ILE A 541 8.27 -33.70 -13.91
N GLN A 542 8.82 -34.05 -15.09
CA GLN A 542 8.49 -33.36 -16.35
C GLN A 542 7.01 -33.53 -16.75
N ALA A 543 6.39 -34.63 -16.39
CA ALA A 543 5.01 -34.94 -16.75
C ALA A 543 3.97 -34.22 -15.85
N THR A 544 4.36 -33.84 -14.65
CA THR A 544 3.45 -33.29 -13.63
C THR A 544 2.87 -31.92 -13.99
N ASP A 545 3.53 -31.15 -14.87
CA ASP A 545 3.12 -29.79 -15.26
C ASP A 545 2.82 -29.63 -16.77
N ARG A 546 2.60 -30.73 -17.50
CA ARG A 546 2.07 -30.69 -18.88
C ARG A 546 0.56 -30.87 -18.83
#